data_82e8e0ee24c3ebf751c58ea31d9ba29a
#
_entry.id   82e8e0ee24c3ebf751c58ea31d9ba29a
#
_cell.length_a   1.000
_cell.length_b   1.000
_cell.length_c   1.000
_cell.angle_alpha   90.00
_cell.angle_beta   90.00
_cell.angle_gamma   90.00
#
_symmetry.space_group_name_H-M   'P 1'
#
loop_
_entity.id
_entity.type
_entity.pdbx_description
1 polymer ?
#
loop_
_entity_poly.entity_id
_entity_poly.type
_entity_poly.pdbx_seq_one_letter_code
_entity_poly.pdbx_strand_id
1 'polypeptide(L)'
;PATGPRITISGSNHVCHFLAANSILYIETGSRSPYTVFHTLNGEFNSTESISKLEKKYSDIFLRVHASFMVNPLFVQSIHRFEITLTDGTVLPVPDRKYAKVTKALQEWGTSTSIN
;
A
#
# COMPACT_ATOMS: atom_id res chain seq x y z
N PRO A 1 -19.32 9.14 -6.75
CA PRO A 1 -18.41 8.31 -7.49
C PRO A 1 -17.01 8.36 -6.93
N ALA A 2 -16.27 7.30 -7.15
CA ALA A 2 -14.91 7.24 -6.69
C ALA A 2 -14.08 8.24 -7.46
N THR A 3 -13.20 8.93 -6.75
CA THR A 3 -12.24 9.84 -7.35
C THR A 3 -10.86 9.21 -7.23
N GLY A 4 -9.95 9.67 -8.06
CA GLY A 4 -8.60 9.16 -8.08
C GLY A 4 -8.45 7.96 -8.98
N PRO A 5 -7.26 7.42 -9.06
CA PRO A 5 -6.96 6.36 -10.02
C PRO A 5 -7.60 5.04 -9.67
N ARG A 6 -7.85 4.27 -10.71
CA ARG A 6 -8.32 2.91 -10.58
C ARG A 6 -7.15 1.97 -10.85
N ILE A 7 -7.06 0.94 -10.04
CA ILE A 7 -5.98 -0.03 -10.11
C ILE A 7 -6.50 -1.32 -10.71
N THR A 8 -5.75 -1.89 -11.64
CA THR A 8 -6.07 -3.17 -12.22
C THR A 8 -5.07 -4.19 -11.71
N ILE A 9 -5.55 -5.28 -11.12
CA ILE A 9 -4.68 -6.34 -10.65
C ILE A 9 -5.10 -7.66 -11.28
N SER A 10 -4.12 -8.47 -11.60
CA SER A 10 -4.34 -9.79 -12.18
C SER A 10 -4.43 -10.82 -11.08
N GLY A 11 -5.53 -11.53 -11.03
CA GLY A 11 -5.73 -12.62 -10.09
C GLY A 11 -5.59 -13.95 -10.77
N SER A 12 -5.80 -15.03 -10.00
CA SER A 12 -5.76 -16.38 -10.56
C SER A 12 -6.98 -16.62 -11.44
N ASN A 13 -6.88 -17.66 -12.28
CA ASN A 13 -7.98 -18.05 -13.18
C ASN A 13 -8.41 -16.95 -14.15
N HIS A 14 -7.44 -16.15 -14.60
CA HIS A 14 -7.68 -15.09 -15.58
C HIS A 14 -8.64 -14.01 -15.09
N VAL A 15 -8.79 -13.88 -13.78
CA VAL A 15 -9.60 -12.82 -13.21
C VAL A 15 -8.80 -11.53 -13.19
N CYS A 16 -9.46 -10.42 -13.51
CA CYS A 16 -8.91 -9.09 -13.30
C CYS A 16 -9.78 -8.37 -12.29
N HIS A 17 -9.16 -7.77 -11.30
CA HIS A 17 -9.87 -6.93 -10.33
C HIS A 17 -9.60 -5.48 -10.64
N PHE A 18 -10.65 -4.67 -10.58
CA PHE A 18 -10.55 -3.24 -10.81
C PHE A 18 -10.94 -2.55 -9.51
N LEU A 19 -9.96 -1.93 -8.87
CA LEU A 19 -10.14 -1.36 -7.55
C LEU A 19 -9.86 0.14 -7.57
N ALA A 20 -10.65 0.90 -6.84
CA ALA A 20 -10.32 2.30 -6.64
C ALA A 20 -9.09 2.37 -5.73
N ALA A 21 -8.09 3.14 -6.13
CA ALA A 21 -6.87 3.23 -5.35
C ALA A 21 -7.15 3.69 -3.93
N ASN A 22 -8.12 4.60 -3.77
CA ASN A 22 -8.45 5.13 -2.45
C ASN A 22 -9.27 4.19 -1.58
N SER A 23 -9.50 2.95 -2.04
CA SER A 23 -10.12 1.91 -1.22
C SER A 23 -9.10 0.92 -0.68
N ILE A 24 -7.84 1.03 -1.09
CA ILE A 24 -6.80 0.06 -0.75
C ILE A 24 -6.00 0.60 0.43
N LEU A 25 -5.95 -0.18 1.52
CA LEU A 25 -5.20 0.21 2.71
C LEU A 25 -3.73 -0.16 2.59
N TYR A 26 -3.47 -1.43 2.27
CA TYR A 26 -2.10 -1.88 2.11
C TYR A 26 -2.06 -3.17 1.30
N ILE A 27 -0.86 -3.52 0.88
CA ILE A 27 -0.59 -4.72 0.09
C ILE A 27 0.48 -5.51 0.80
N GLU A 28 0.29 -6.81 0.92
CA GLU A 28 1.30 -7.65 1.54
C GLU A 28 1.65 -8.83 0.65
N THR A 29 2.86 -9.34 0.83
CA THR A 29 3.27 -10.58 0.17
C THR A 29 2.45 -11.71 0.74
N GLY A 30 1.81 -12.48 -0.12
CA GLY A 30 1.02 -13.62 0.31
C GLY A 30 1.90 -14.76 0.82
N SER A 31 1.26 -15.74 1.42
CA SER A 31 1.98 -16.91 1.95
C SER A 31 2.65 -17.72 0.85
N ARG A 32 2.22 -17.55 -0.38
CA ARG A 32 2.82 -18.22 -1.54
C ARG A 32 3.38 -17.17 -2.48
N SER A 33 4.69 -16.95 -2.36
CA SER A 33 5.37 -16.07 -3.29
C SER A 33 5.26 -16.63 -4.72
N PRO A 34 5.04 -15.81 -5.75
CA PRO A 34 5.12 -14.35 -5.75
C PRO A 34 3.80 -13.61 -5.50
N TYR A 35 2.79 -14.31 -5.04
CA TYR A 35 1.46 -13.73 -4.90
C TYR A 35 1.41 -12.64 -3.83
N THR A 36 0.45 -11.74 -3.99
CA THR A 36 0.22 -10.65 -3.05
C THR A 36 -1.25 -10.58 -2.68
N VAL A 37 -1.53 -9.93 -1.55
CA VAL A 37 -2.89 -9.73 -1.06
C VAL A 37 -3.11 -8.24 -0.90
N PHE A 38 -4.19 -7.74 -1.53
CA PHE A 38 -4.61 -6.35 -1.40
C PHE A 38 -5.68 -6.26 -0.32
N HIS A 39 -5.38 -5.52 0.74
CA HIS A 39 -6.34 -5.30 1.82
C HIS A 39 -7.07 -4.00 1.55
N THR A 40 -8.38 -4.08 1.37
CA THR A 40 -9.19 -2.93 0.99
C THR A 40 -10.32 -2.72 1.96
N LEU A 41 -11.02 -1.61 1.79
CA LEU A 41 -12.21 -1.30 2.58
C LEU A 41 -13.33 -2.30 2.32
N ASN A 42 -13.26 -3.02 1.20
CA ASN A 42 -14.30 -3.96 0.78
C ASN A 42 -13.82 -5.40 0.82
N GLY A 43 -12.79 -5.71 1.60
CA GLY A 43 -12.29 -7.06 1.73
C GLY A 43 -10.92 -7.23 1.11
N GLU A 44 -10.52 -8.49 0.94
CA GLU A 44 -9.21 -8.84 0.44
C GLU A 44 -9.30 -9.35 -0.99
N PHE A 45 -8.30 -8.99 -1.79
CA PHE A 45 -8.20 -9.46 -3.17
C PHE A 45 -6.79 -9.99 -3.41
N ASN A 46 -6.69 -11.16 -4.01
CA ASN A 46 -5.40 -11.78 -4.28
C ASN A 46 -4.91 -11.41 -5.67
N SER A 47 -3.61 -11.19 -5.77
CA SER A 47 -2.97 -10.90 -7.05
C SER A 47 -1.88 -11.92 -7.31
N THR A 48 -1.65 -12.22 -8.59
CA THR A 48 -0.54 -13.08 -9.01
C THR A 48 0.72 -12.28 -9.27
N GLU A 49 0.69 -10.97 -9.09
CA GLU A 49 1.85 -10.12 -9.32
C GLU A 49 2.65 -9.99 -8.03
N SER A 50 3.98 -9.95 -8.17
CA SER A 50 4.86 -9.79 -7.02
C SER A 50 4.78 -8.38 -6.47
N ILE A 51 5.14 -8.23 -5.19
CA ILE A 51 5.13 -6.92 -4.57
C ILE A 51 6.15 -5.98 -5.23
N SER A 52 7.28 -6.52 -5.71
CA SER A 52 8.27 -5.70 -6.39
C SER A 52 7.74 -5.16 -7.72
N LYS A 53 6.96 -5.97 -8.43
CA LYS A 53 6.35 -5.52 -9.67
C LYS A 53 5.31 -4.45 -9.41
N LEU A 54 4.51 -4.64 -8.36
CA LEU A 54 3.50 -3.66 -7.98
C LEU A 54 4.13 -2.36 -7.52
N GLU A 55 5.26 -2.45 -6.83
CA GLU A 55 5.99 -1.25 -6.41
C GLU A 55 6.37 -0.40 -7.61
N LYS A 56 6.88 -1.04 -8.66
CA LYS A 56 7.26 -0.31 -9.88
C LYS A 56 6.06 0.30 -10.58
N LYS A 57 4.96 -0.45 -10.62
CA LYS A 57 3.76 0.01 -11.33
C LYS A 57 3.05 1.16 -10.61
N TYR A 58 3.06 1.14 -9.31
CA TYR A 58 2.21 2.04 -8.51
C TYR A 58 3.00 2.82 -7.47
N SER A 59 4.25 3.16 -7.79
CA SER A 59 5.10 3.88 -6.85
C SER A 59 4.61 5.27 -6.50
N ASP A 60 3.73 5.83 -7.32
CA ASP A 60 3.15 7.15 -7.06
C ASP A 60 1.90 7.07 -6.17
N ILE A 61 1.42 5.85 -5.89
CA ILE A 61 0.22 5.65 -5.09
C ILE A 61 0.55 4.98 -3.75
N PHE A 62 1.43 4.00 -3.78
CA PHE A 62 1.77 3.20 -2.61
C PHE A 62 3.24 3.35 -2.25
N LEU A 63 3.53 3.24 -0.97
CA LEU A 63 4.88 3.36 -0.44
C LEU A 63 5.35 2.01 0.11
N ARG A 64 6.48 1.52 -0.39
CA ARG A 64 7.08 0.29 0.11
C ARG A 64 7.72 0.57 1.47
N VAL A 65 7.23 -0.06 2.53
CA VAL A 65 7.71 0.20 3.89
C VAL A 65 8.47 -0.98 4.47
N HIS A 66 8.36 -2.14 3.85
CA HIS A 66 8.95 -3.37 4.33
C HIS A 66 9.12 -4.30 3.14
N ALA A 67 9.98 -5.31 3.26
CA ALA A 67 10.13 -6.27 2.17
C ALA A 67 8.79 -6.92 1.80
N SER A 68 7.89 -7.03 2.76
CA SER A 68 6.60 -7.71 2.57
C SER A 68 5.40 -6.78 2.53
N PHE A 69 5.57 -5.47 2.69
CA PHE A 69 4.43 -4.56 2.80
C PHE A 69 4.61 -3.28 1.99
N MET A 70 3.53 -2.90 1.31
CA MET A 70 3.37 -1.57 0.74
C MET A 70 2.11 -0.96 1.35
N VAL A 71 2.16 0.30 1.70
CA VAL A 71 1.03 0.97 2.34
C VAL A 71 0.53 2.10 1.47
N ASN A 72 -0.77 2.35 1.56
CA ASN A 72 -1.37 3.54 0.96
C ASN A 72 -1.22 4.67 1.97
N PRO A 73 -0.41 5.69 1.70
CA PRO A 73 -0.20 6.77 2.66
C PRO A 73 -1.49 7.47 3.09
N LEU A 74 -2.51 7.43 2.24
CA LEU A 74 -3.80 8.03 2.56
C LEU A 74 -4.39 7.47 3.85
N PHE A 75 -4.09 6.21 4.17
CA PHE A 75 -4.65 5.54 5.34
C PHE A 75 -3.67 5.44 6.50
N VAL A 76 -2.51 6.06 6.40
CA VAL A 76 -1.56 6.04 7.51
C VAL A 76 -2.00 7.05 8.54
N GLN A 77 -2.27 6.57 9.75
CA GLN A 77 -2.67 7.42 10.86
C GLN A 77 -1.45 7.95 11.60
N SER A 78 -0.47 7.09 11.84
CA SER A 78 0.71 7.48 12.59
C SER A 78 1.87 6.55 12.28
N ILE A 79 3.07 7.05 12.53
CA ILE A 79 4.27 6.23 12.50
C ILE A 79 5.02 6.47 13.80
N HIS A 80 5.38 5.39 14.45
CA HIS A 80 6.14 5.42 15.68
C HIS A 80 7.19 4.32 15.56
N ARG A 81 8.27 4.47 16.30
CA ARG A 81 9.41 3.60 16.12
C ARG A 81 9.02 2.21 15.73
N PHE A 82 9.39 1.95 14.51
CA PHE A 82 9.40 0.72 13.73
C PHE A 82 8.02 0.16 13.46
N GLU A 83 6.98 1.01 13.58
CA GLU A 83 5.61 0.59 13.27
C GLU A 83 4.82 1.72 12.62
N ILE A 84 3.98 1.33 11.66
CA ILE A 84 2.98 2.22 11.08
C ILE A 84 1.62 1.73 11.53
N THR A 85 0.77 2.66 11.99
CA THR A 85 -0.61 2.34 12.33
C THR A 85 -1.51 2.94 11.28
N LEU A 86 -2.39 2.12 10.74
CA LEU A 86 -3.37 2.57 9.75
C LEU A 86 -4.65 2.99 10.45
N THR A 87 -5.51 3.68 9.71
CA THR A 87 -6.74 4.24 10.28
C THR A 87 -7.71 3.17 10.77
N ASP A 88 -7.58 1.93 10.27
CA ASP A 88 -8.42 0.82 10.73
C ASP A 88 -7.80 0.07 11.92
N GLY A 89 -6.67 0.54 12.42
CA GLY A 89 -6.00 -0.10 13.55
C GLY A 89 -4.92 -1.10 13.17
N THR A 90 -4.77 -1.42 11.90
CA THR A 90 -3.72 -2.33 11.45
C THR A 90 -2.35 -1.74 11.73
N VAL A 91 -1.44 -2.58 12.22
CA VAL A 91 -0.06 -2.17 12.53
C VAL A 91 0.88 -2.93 11.62
N LEU A 92 1.73 -2.19 10.92
CA LEU A 92 2.69 -2.77 10.00
C LEU A 92 4.12 -2.44 10.44
N PRO A 93 5.06 -3.39 10.32
CA PRO A 93 6.44 -3.14 10.73
C PRO A 93 7.21 -2.31 9.70
N VAL A 94 8.14 -1.52 10.20
CA VAL A 94 9.08 -0.76 9.37
C VAL A 94 10.49 -1.08 9.88
N PRO A 95 11.35 -1.65 9.04
CA PRO A 95 12.71 -1.97 9.49
C PRO A 95 13.46 -0.71 9.95
N ASP A 96 14.30 -0.90 10.95
CA ASP A 96 15.10 0.20 11.51
C ASP A 96 15.79 0.99 10.39
N ARG A 97 16.46 0.29 9.48
CA ARG A 97 17.23 0.96 8.43
C ARG A 97 16.38 1.75 7.45
N LYS A 98 15.07 1.49 7.41
CA LYS A 98 14.15 2.19 6.52
C LYS A 98 13.33 3.25 7.23
N TYR A 99 13.40 3.29 8.54
CA TYR A 99 12.48 4.11 9.33
C TYR A 99 12.55 5.59 8.96
N ALA A 100 13.76 6.14 8.89
CA ALA A 100 13.92 7.57 8.59
C ALA A 100 13.43 7.89 7.19
N LYS A 101 13.73 7.03 6.23
CA LYS A 101 13.32 7.23 4.84
C LYS A 101 11.80 7.16 4.70
N VAL A 102 11.19 6.19 5.36
CA VAL A 102 9.74 6.02 5.31
C VAL A 102 9.04 7.20 5.98
N THR A 103 9.55 7.62 7.14
CA THR A 103 8.98 8.77 7.85
C THR A 103 9.02 10.01 6.97
N LYS A 104 10.15 10.25 6.33
CA LYS A 104 10.29 11.42 5.46
C LYS A 104 9.32 11.34 4.28
N ALA A 105 9.21 10.16 3.67
CA ALA A 105 8.30 9.98 2.54
C ALA A 105 6.86 10.25 2.94
N LEU A 106 6.46 9.78 4.13
CA LEU A 106 5.11 10.02 4.62
C LEU A 106 4.87 11.49 4.91
N GLN A 107 5.86 12.18 5.47
CA GLN A 107 5.74 13.61 5.76
C GLN A 107 5.58 14.43 4.50
N GLU A 108 6.20 14.00 3.43
CA GLU A 108 6.16 14.73 2.16
C GLU A 108 5.02 14.33 1.26
N TRP A 109 4.29 13.27 1.62
CA TRP A 109 3.25 12.73 0.76
C TRP A 109 2.08 13.70 0.69
N GLY A 110 1.83 14.20 -0.52
CA GLY A 110 0.72 15.11 -0.73
C GLY A 110 0.88 16.50 -0.17
N THR A 111 2.00 16.82 0.46
CA THR A 111 2.18 18.13 1.09
C THR A 111 2.27 19.26 0.09
N SER A 112 2.63 18.95 -1.14
CA SER A 112 2.73 19.98 -2.18
C SER A 112 1.40 20.63 -2.49
N THR A 113 0.30 20.02 -2.06
CA THR A 113 -1.04 20.55 -2.32
C THR A 113 -1.63 21.26 -1.13
N SER A 114 -0.91 21.28 -0.06
CA SER A 114 -1.48 21.77 1.20
C SER A 114 -1.46 23.25 1.33
N ILE A 115 -1.07 23.90 0.54
CA ILE A 115 -0.95 25.16 0.74
C ILE A 115 -1.80 25.99 0.73
N ASN A 116 -2.17 26.11 1.18
CA ASN A 116 -3.06 26.74 1.31
C ASN A 116 -3.36 27.34 1.72
#